data_a61065f7f266f2064ba973f01b26b08f
#
_entry.id   a61065f7f266f2064ba973f01b26b08f
#
_cell.length_a   1.000
_cell.length_b   1.000
_cell.length_c   1.000
_cell.angle_alpha   90.00
_cell.angle_beta   90.00
_cell.angle_gamma   90.00
#
_symmetry.space_group_name_H-M   'P 1'
#
loop_
_entity.id
_entity.type
_entity.pdbx_description
1 polymer ?
#
loop_
_entity_poly.entity_id
_entity_poly.type
_entity_poly.pdbx_seq_one_letter_code
_entity_poly.pdbx_strand_id
1 'polypeptide(L)'
;MSDKQERKVVIRFDHVTKEYKLYKNDKARFKAIFSKRVKYKLKRAVNDLSFEVRKGEGIALIGKNGAGKSTILKMITGVSYPTSGEIYVDGKISALLELSSGFDLESSGIENARFKCSLMGMTNEEIEEVLPDIIEFADLGEYLEQPLRAYSSGMKARLGFAISVNSKPDILIVDEALSVGDKEFRKKCVKKVREIMADKDVTLLFVTHALSTAKEFCQRGIVLEKGTKLYEGDIDDAIEFYDAM
;
A
#
# COMPACT_ATOMS: atom_id res chain seq x y z
N MET A 1 -24.46 11.76 23.39
CA MET A 1 -23.19 11.14 23.84
C MET A 1 -23.09 9.84 23.07
N SER A 2 -22.36 9.86 21.96
CA SER A 2 -22.34 8.79 20.95
C SER A 2 -21.33 7.72 21.37
N ASP A 3 -21.76 6.47 21.36
CA ASP A 3 -20.97 5.25 21.50
C ASP A 3 -19.70 5.31 20.62
N LYS A 4 -18.58 5.74 21.17
CA LYS A 4 -17.27 5.36 20.68
C LYS A 4 -17.01 3.93 21.17
N GLN A 5 -17.72 2.96 20.57
CA GLN A 5 -17.27 1.57 20.61
C GLN A 5 -15.78 1.57 20.23
N GLU A 6 -14.93 1.08 21.11
CA GLU A 6 -13.48 1.02 20.84
C GLU A 6 -13.24 0.12 19.63
N ARG A 7 -13.08 0.74 18.46
CA ARG A 7 -12.79 -0.01 17.23
C ARG A 7 -11.48 -0.76 17.40
N LYS A 8 -11.46 -2.02 16.95
CA LYS A 8 -10.28 -2.89 17.01
C LYS A 8 -9.09 -2.25 16.31
N VAL A 9 -7.91 -2.30 16.92
CA VAL A 9 -6.64 -1.92 16.28
C VAL A 9 -6.28 -2.99 15.26
N VAL A 10 -6.06 -2.58 14.01
CA VAL A 10 -5.70 -3.48 12.89
C VAL A 10 -4.26 -3.27 12.40
N ILE A 11 -3.67 -2.09 12.65
CA ILE A 11 -2.23 -1.85 12.46
C ILE A 11 -1.70 -1.17 13.71
N ARG A 12 -0.58 -1.68 14.25
CA ARG A 12 0.16 -1.03 15.32
C ARG A 12 1.65 -1.06 15.03
N PHE A 13 2.26 0.09 15.16
CA PHE A 13 3.70 0.27 15.25
C PHE A 13 4.05 0.65 16.67
N ASP A 14 4.98 -0.06 17.28
CA ASP A 14 5.43 0.18 18.63
C ASP A 14 6.95 0.34 18.66
N HIS A 15 7.41 1.59 18.84
CA HIS A 15 8.84 1.97 18.86
C HIS A 15 9.65 1.42 17.68
N VAL A 16 9.06 1.44 16.48
CA VAL A 16 9.62 0.83 15.27
C VAL A 16 10.77 1.66 14.71
N THR A 17 11.92 1.01 14.54
CA THR A 17 13.07 1.57 13.84
C THR A 17 13.46 0.67 12.67
N LYS A 18 13.76 1.28 11.51
CA LYS A 18 14.28 0.56 10.34
C LYS A 18 15.56 1.21 9.84
N GLU A 19 16.63 0.42 9.84
CA GLU A 19 17.95 0.81 9.34
C GLU A 19 18.37 -0.04 8.14
N TYR A 20 18.96 0.61 7.15
CA TYR A 20 19.58 -0.04 6.00
C TYR A 20 21.08 0.13 6.02
N LYS A 21 21.82 -0.96 5.77
CA LYS A 21 23.28 -0.96 5.59
C LYS A 21 23.59 -0.66 4.13
N LEU A 22 24.13 0.51 3.86
CA LEU A 22 24.55 0.94 2.53
C LEU A 22 26.02 0.59 2.31
N TYR A 23 26.29 -0.33 1.42
CA TYR A 23 27.64 -0.74 1.03
C TYR A 23 28.09 0.05 -0.21
N LYS A 24 29.41 0.26 -0.34
CA LYS A 24 29.99 1.04 -1.47
C LYS A 24 29.67 0.41 -2.84
N ASN A 25 29.60 -0.93 -2.90
CA ASN A 25 29.28 -1.73 -4.09
C ASN A 25 28.84 -3.15 -3.71
N ASP A 26 28.37 -3.91 -4.69
CA ASP A 26 27.88 -5.29 -4.47
C ASP A 26 29.00 -6.23 -3.99
N LYS A 27 30.25 -6.03 -4.44
CA LYS A 27 31.40 -6.80 -3.96
C LYS A 27 31.62 -6.60 -2.44
N ALA A 28 31.47 -5.37 -1.96
CA ALA A 28 31.56 -5.08 -0.53
C ALA A 28 30.36 -5.73 0.24
N ARG A 29 29.16 -5.66 -0.33
CA ARG A 29 27.97 -6.30 0.23
C ARG A 29 28.16 -7.83 0.35
N PHE A 30 28.66 -8.46 -0.71
CA PHE A 30 28.94 -9.90 -0.69
C PHE A 30 30.01 -10.27 0.35
N LYS A 31 31.11 -9.52 0.41
CA LYS A 31 32.16 -9.73 1.43
C LYS A 31 31.62 -9.57 2.86
N ALA A 32 30.62 -8.71 3.08
CA ALA A 32 30.04 -8.50 4.40
C ALA A 32 29.27 -9.70 4.94
N ILE A 33 28.89 -10.67 4.09
CA ILE A 33 28.28 -11.93 4.50
C ILE A 33 29.30 -12.76 5.31
N PHE A 34 30.58 -12.73 4.92
CA PHE A 34 31.63 -13.55 5.52
C PHE A 34 32.55 -12.76 6.47
N SER A 35 32.47 -11.43 6.50
CA SER A 35 33.36 -10.59 7.29
C SER A 35 32.65 -9.37 7.88
N LYS A 36 32.60 -9.29 9.20
CA LYS A 36 32.09 -8.12 9.94
C LYS A 36 32.95 -6.84 9.80
N ARG A 37 34.15 -6.93 9.17
CA ARG A 37 35.09 -5.80 9.01
C ARG A 37 34.74 -4.89 7.81
N VAL A 38 33.77 -5.27 6.98
CA VAL A 38 33.38 -4.48 5.81
C VAL A 38 32.66 -3.22 6.25
N LYS A 39 33.17 -2.05 5.86
CA LYS A 39 32.56 -0.76 6.19
C LYS A 39 31.25 -0.55 5.41
N TYR A 40 30.26 -0.04 6.09
CA TYR A 40 28.97 0.37 5.53
C TYR A 40 28.53 1.69 6.16
N LYS A 41 27.64 2.40 5.49
CA LYS A 41 26.95 3.57 6.04
C LYS A 41 25.55 3.12 6.50
N LEU A 42 25.17 3.42 7.74
CA LEU A 42 23.80 3.23 8.19
C LEU A 42 22.92 4.37 7.65
N LYS A 43 21.79 3.99 7.06
CA LYS A 43 20.70 4.89 6.72
C LYS A 43 19.47 4.49 7.51
N ARG A 44 19.08 5.32 8.46
CA ARG A 44 17.85 5.13 9.22
C ARG A 44 16.69 5.66 8.36
N ALA A 45 15.81 4.76 7.96
CA ALA A 45 14.66 5.06 7.11
C ALA A 45 13.38 5.31 7.92
N VAL A 46 13.28 4.67 9.11
CA VAL A 46 12.23 4.91 10.10
C VAL A 46 12.93 4.95 11.46
N ASN A 47 12.53 5.89 12.31
CA ASN A 47 13.19 6.18 13.58
C ASN A 47 12.16 6.30 14.70
N ASP A 48 12.13 5.28 15.56
CA ASP A 48 11.30 5.26 16.78
C ASP A 48 9.83 5.65 16.54
N LEU A 49 9.22 5.00 15.54
CA LEU A 49 7.87 5.31 15.09
C LEU A 49 6.84 4.49 15.84
N SER A 50 5.89 5.18 16.48
CA SER A 50 4.72 4.55 17.12
C SER A 50 3.44 5.20 16.64
N PHE A 51 2.47 4.40 16.20
CA PHE A 51 1.10 4.80 15.86
C PHE A 51 0.19 3.57 15.78
N GLU A 52 -1.12 3.82 15.82
CA GLU A 52 -2.14 2.78 15.64
C GLU A 52 -3.12 3.19 14.55
N VAL A 53 -3.66 2.20 13.85
CA VAL A 53 -4.79 2.38 12.91
C VAL A 53 -5.91 1.45 13.34
N ARG A 54 -7.11 1.97 13.40
CA ARG A 54 -8.31 1.24 13.84
C ARG A 54 -9.13 0.77 12.64
N LYS A 55 -9.85 -0.33 12.80
CA LYS A 55 -10.72 -0.87 11.76
C LYS A 55 -11.71 0.18 11.24
N GLY A 56 -11.83 0.27 9.93
CA GLY A 56 -12.70 1.24 9.25
C GLY A 56 -12.24 2.68 9.30
N GLU A 57 -10.96 2.93 9.67
CA GLU A 57 -10.35 4.25 9.66
C GLU A 57 -9.64 4.53 8.34
N GLY A 58 -9.79 5.76 7.83
CA GLY A 58 -8.96 6.29 6.75
C GLY A 58 -7.83 7.15 7.34
N ILE A 59 -6.58 6.76 7.11
CA ILE A 59 -5.40 7.49 7.58
C ILE A 59 -4.45 7.83 6.45
N ALA A 60 -3.93 9.06 6.44
CA ALA A 60 -2.95 9.52 5.46
C ALA A 60 -1.54 9.55 6.05
N LEU A 61 -0.56 8.98 5.34
CA LEU A 61 0.87 9.20 5.58
C LEU A 61 1.37 10.33 4.66
N ILE A 62 1.66 11.48 5.26
CA ILE A 62 2.06 12.71 4.57
C ILE A 62 3.55 12.94 4.80
N GLY A 63 4.29 13.38 3.76
CA GLY A 63 5.70 13.71 3.90
C GLY A 63 6.43 13.73 2.56
N LYS A 64 7.54 14.44 2.49
CA LYS A 64 8.39 14.56 1.29
C LYS A 64 8.98 13.21 0.85
N ASN A 65 9.54 13.18 -0.36
CA ASN A 65 10.28 12.00 -0.83
C ASN A 65 11.44 11.70 0.12
N GLY A 66 11.55 10.41 0.50
CA GLY A 66 12.55 9.98 1.49
C GLY A 66 12.12 10.14 2.96
N ALA A 67 10.88 10.57 3.25
CA ALA A 67 10.36 10.65 4.63
C ALA A 67 10.17 9.29 5.32
N GLY A 68 10.26 8.17 4.58
CA GLY A 68 10.12 6.82 5.14
C GLY A 68 8.84 6.10 4.75
N LYS A 69 7.90 6.76 4.07
CA LYS A 69 6.57 6.24 3.72
C LYS A 69 6.62 4.85 3.07
N SER A 70 7.36 4.69 1.98
CA SER A 70 7.48 3.40 1.29
C SER A 70 8.15 2.30 2.15
N THR A 71 8.99 2.67 3.11
CA THR A 71 9.56 1.72 4.08
C THR A 71 8.51 1.24 5.06
N ILE A 72 7.65 2.14 5.55
CA ILE A 72 6.52 1.81 6.42
C ILE A 72 5.58 0.86 5.70
N LEU A 73 5.22 1.16 4.45
CA LEU A 73 4.35 0.30 3.65
C LEU A 73 4.94 -1.09 3.43
N LYS A 74 6.23 -1.20 3.12
CA LYS A 74 6.92 -2.49 3.00
C LYS A 74 6.94 -3.29 4.30
N MET A 75 6.92 -2.63 5.43
CA MET A 75 6.84 -3.31 6.73
C MET A 75 5.39 -3.76 7.02
N ILE A 76 4.38 -2.97 6.70
CA ILE A 76 2.97 -3.36 6.84
C ILE A 76 2.65 -4.56 5.94
N THR A 77 3.13 -4.56 4.69
CA THR A 77 2.91 -5.66 3.73
C THR A 77 3.82 -6.88 3.96
N GLY A 78 4.64 -6.89 5.00
CA GLY A 78 5.54 -8.03 5.31
C GLY A 78 6.74 -8.19 4.38
N VAL A 79 6.94 -7.30 3.41
CA VAL A 79 8.10 -7.32 2.48
C VAL A 79 9.41 -6.96 3.20
N SER A 80 9.32 -6.24 4.31
CA SER A 80 10.48 -5.86 5.13
C SER A 80 10.14 -5.96 6.60
N TYR A 81 11.15 -6.29 7.43
CA TYR A 81 10.98 -6.36 8.88
C TYR A 81 11.66 -5.18 9.57
N PRO A 82 11.19 -4.73 10.74
CA PRO A 82 11.83 -3.70 11.53
C PRO A 82 13.24 -4.15 11.99
N THR A 83 14.11 -3.17 12.27
CA THR A 83 15.40 -3.43 12.92
C THR A 83 15.24 -3.55 14.43
N SER A 84 14.31 -2.79 15.00
CA SER A 84 13.85 -2.87 16.40
C SER A 84 12.42 -2.37 16.51
N GLY A 85 11.75 -2.68 17.63
CA GLY A 85 10.34 -2.41 17.83
C GLY A 85 9.46 -3.53 17.25
N GLU A 86 8.16 -3.39 17.42
CA GLU A 86 7.19 -4.40 17.02
C GLU A 86 6.14 -3.83 16.07
N ILE A 87 5.67 -4.66 15.14
CA ILE A 87 4.62 -4.33 14.20
C ILE A 87 3.56 -5.41 14.30
N TYR A 88 2.33 -4.99 14.52
CA TYR A 88 1.15 -5.84 14.46
C TYR A 88 0.28 -5.40 13.28
N VAL A 89 -0.14 -6.37 12.47
CA VAL A 89 -1.09 -6.16 11.37
C VAL A 89 -2.08 -7.32 11.36
N ASP A 90 -3.37 -7.02 11.30
CA ASP A 90 -4.45 -7.99 11.34
C ASP A 90 -5.48 -7.69 10.26
N GLY A 91 -5.63 -8.64 9.34
CA GLY A 91 -6.52 -8.58 8.20
C GLY A 91 -5.85 -8.83 6.85
N LYS A 92 -6.66 -9.07 5.82
CA LYS A 92 -6.22 -9.24 4.44
C LYS A 92 -5.80 -7.88 3.87
N ILE A 93 -4.55 -7.74 3.43
CA ILE A 93 -4.02 -6.50 2.87
C ILE A 93 -4.10 -6.55 1.35
N SER A 94 -4.66 -5.50 0.74
CA SER A 94 -4.47 -5.20 -0.67
C SER A 94 -3.72 -3.88 -0.82
N ALA A 95 -2.62 -3.90 -1.59
CA ALA A 95 -1.78 -2.74 -1.79
C ALA A 95 -1.72 -2.35 -3.28
N LEU A 96 -2.07 -1.11 -3.56
CA LEU A 96 -2.00 -0.53 -4.92
C LEU A 96 -0.59 -0.03 -5.28
N LEU A 97 0.45 -0.41 -4.52
CA LEU A 97 1.82 0.10 -4.64
C LEU A 97 2.55 -0.36 -5.89
N GLU A 98 2.33 -1.60 -6.27
CA GLU A 98 3.03 -2.27 -7.37
C GLU A 98 2.04 -3.11 -8.18
N LEU A 99 1.11 -2.42 -8.85
CA LEU A 99 -0.02 -3.05 -9.56
C LEU A 99 0.40 -4.14 -10.55
N SER A 100 1.56 -3.97 -11.18
CA SER A 100 2.11 -4.92 -12.17
C SER A 100 3.13 -5.90 -11.58
N SER A 101 3.44 -5.83 -10.29
CA SER A 101 4.40 -6.72 -9.64
C SER A 101 3.83 -8.13 -9.49
N GLY A 102 4.69 -9.14 -9.69
CA GLY A 102 4.31 -10.55 -9.52
C GLY A 102 3.42 -11.12 -10.61
N PHE A 103 3.24 -10.42 -11.73
CA PHE A 103 2.60 -11.00 -12.92
C PHE A 103 3.53 -11.94 -13.67
N ASP A 104 2.99 -13.08 -14.09
CA ASP A 104 3.62 -13.95 -15.07
C ASP A 104 3.29 -13.43 -16.48
N LEU A 105 4.34 -13.08 -17.25
CA LEU A 105 4.19 -12.49 -18.57
C LEU A 105 3.74 -13.52 -19.64
N GLU A 106 3.92 -14.80 -19.39
CA GLU A 106 3.53 -15.86 -20.32
C GLU A 106 2.10 -16.34 -20.11
N SER A 107 1.53 -16.09 -18.94
CA SER A 107 0.15 -16.41 -18.61
C SER A 107 -0.82 -15.30 -19.05
N SER A 108 -2.08 -15.67 -19.30
CA SER A 108 -3.17 -14.76 -19.66
C SER A 108 -3.54 -13.79 -18.53
N GLY A 109 -4.34 -12.76 -18.85
CA GLY A 109 -4.88 -11.84 -17.87
C GLY A 109 -5.74 -12.53 -16.82
N ILE A 110 -6.57 -13.47 -17.23
CA ILE A 110 -7.45 -14.25 -16.35
C ILE A 110 -6.62 -15.14 -15.42
N GLU A 111 -5.63 -15.87 -15.94
CA GLU A 111 -4.74 -16.70 -15.13
C GLU A 111 -3.96 -15.88 -14.11
N ASN A 112 -3.45 -14.72 -14.51
CA ASN A 112 -2.78 -13.78 -13.60
C ASN A 112 -3.72 -13.23 -12.53
N ALA A 113 -4.99 -12.96 -12.86
CA ALA A 113 -5.99 -12.52 -11.88
C ALA A 113 -6.22 -13.61 -10.82
N ARG A 114 -6.46 -14.85 -11.23
CA ARG A 114 -6.60 -16.00 -10.32
C ARG A 114 -5.36 -16.20 -9.45
N PHE A 115 -4.20 -16.18 -10.07
CA PHE A 115 -2.93 -16.35 -9.34
C PHE A 115 -2.72 -15.27 -8.29
N LYS A 116 -2.96 -13.99 -8.63
CA LYS A 116 -2.82 -12.91 -7.64
C LYS A 116 -3.83 -13.00 -6.50
N CYS A 117 -5.08 -13.31 -6.79
CA CYS A 117 -6.09 -13.54 -5.74
C CYS A 117 -5.67 -14.70 -4.82
N SER A 118 -5.13 -15.79 -5.37
CA SER A 118 -4.61 -16.91 -4.57
C SER A 118 -3.42 -16.47 -3.69
N LEU A 119 -2.51 -15.63 -4.19
CA LEU A 119 -1.40 -15.07 -3.38
C LEU A 119 -1.91 -14.15 -2.27
N MET A 120 -3.09 -13.54 -2.42
CA MET A 120 -3.76 -12.74 -1.39
C MET A 120 -4.50 -13.62 -0.37
N GLY A 121 -4.41 -14.94 -0.48
CA GLY A 121 -5.00 -15.90 0.45
C GLY A 121 -6.48 -16.21 0.22
N MET A 122 -7.01 -15.92 -0.98
CA MET A 122 -8.38 -16.27 -1.35
C MET A 122 -8.48 -17.76 -1.70
N THR A 123 -9.62 -18.40 -1.35
CA THR A 123 -9.96 -19.74 -1.80
C THR A 123 -10.35 -19.73 -3.28
N ASN A 124 -10.40 -20.90 -3.91
CA ASN A 124 -10.83 -21.01 -5.30
C ASN A 124 -12.28 -20.51 -5.47
N GLU A 125 -13.15 -20.80 -4.52
CA GLU A 125 -14.55 -20.36 -4.52
C GLU A 125 -14.64 -18.84 -4.45
N GLU A 126 -13.87 -18.21 -3.53
CA GLU A 126 -13.80 -16.75 -3.41
C GLU A 126 -13.26 -16.09 -4.70
N ILE A 127 -12.28 -16.73 -5.36
CA ILE A 127 -11.71 -16.25 -6.61
C ILE A 127 -12.73 -16.25 -7.73
N GLU A 128 -13.45 -17.36 -7.93
CA GLU A 128 -14.48 -17.46 -8.97
C GLU A 128 -15.66 -16.50 -8.71
N GLU A 129 -15.97 -16.18 -7.45
CA GLU A 129 -16.98 -15.18 -7.10
C GLU A 129 -16.58 -13.76 -7.53
N VAL A 130 -15.31 -13.35 -7.32
CA VAL A 130 -14.85 -11.98 -7.61
C VAL A 130 -14.33 -11.80 -9.03
N LEU A 131 -14.01 -12.88 -9.74
CA LEU A 131 -13.41 -12.84 -11.08
C LEU A 131 -14.25 -12.08 -12.11
N PRO A 132 -15.57 -12.21 -12.18
CA PRO A 132 -16.42 -11.43 -13.07
C PRO A 132 -16.27 -9.91 -12.83
N ASP A 133 -16.25 -9.48 -11.56
CA ASP A 133 -16.09 -8.06 -11.19
C ASP A 133 -14.70 -7.53 -11.58
N ILE A 134 -13.66 -8.37 -11.45
CA ILE A 134 -12.30 -8.02 -11.89
C ILE A 134 -12.27 -7.80 -13.40
N ILE A 135 -12.86 -8.71 -14.16
CA ILE A 135 -12.93 -8.67 -15.62
C ILE A 135 -13.66 -7.41 -16.11
N GLU A 136 -14.85 -7.17 -15.56
CA GLU A 136 -15.67 -5.99 -15.89
C GLU A 136 -14.96 -4.67 -15.50
N PHE A 137 -14.32 -4.66 -14.33
CA PHE A 137 -13.62 -3.46 -13.88
C PHE A 137 -12.39 -3.18 -14.73
N ALA A 138 -11.59 -4.18 -15.06
CA ALA A 138 -10.38 -4.03 -15.87
C ALA A 138 -10.69 -3.51 -17.28
N ASP A 139 -11.82 -3.93 -17.86
CA ASP A 139 -12.31 -3.48 -19.17
C ASP A 139 -11.24 -3.60 -20.25
N LEU A 140 -10.70 -4.84 -20.41
CA LEU A 140 -9.62 -5.15 -21.34
C LEU A 140 -10.07 -6.00 -22.54
N GLY A 141 -11.37 -6.38 -22.59
CA GLY A 141 -11.95 -7.15 -23.67
C GLY A 141 -11.20 -8.45 -23.95
N GLU A 142 -10.97 -8.74 -25.22
CA GLU A 142 -10.31 -9.97 -25.71
C GLU A 142 -8.84 -10.11 -25.21
N TYR A 143 -8.22 -9.02 -24.78
CA TYR A 143 -6.86 -9.09 -24.21
C TYR A 143 -6.79 -9.94 -22.94
N LEU A 144 -7.90 -10.10 -22.20
CA LEU A 144 -7.90 -10.91 -20.96
C LEU A 144 -7.48 -12.38 -21.20
N GLU A 145 -7.70 -12.89 -22.39
CA GLU A 145 -7.29 -14.24 -22.80
C GLU A 145 -5.85 -14.28 -23.36
N GLN A 146 -5.24 -13.13 -23.62
CA GLN A 146 -3.89 -13.04 -24.18
C GLN A 146 -2.82 -13.02 -23.08
N PRO A 147 -1.60 -13.52 -23.36
CA PRO A 147 -0.47 -13.43 -22.46
C PRO A 147 -0.13 -11.98 -22.09
N LEU A 148 0.26 -11.72 -20.82
CA LEU A 148 0.56 -10.38 -20.36
C LEU A 148 1.75 -9.70 -21.05
N ARG A 149 2.60 -10.44 -21.75
CA ARG A 149 3.65 -9.85 -22.61
C ARG A 149 3.07 -8.99 -23.73
N ALA A 150 1.83 -9.24 -24.14
CA ALA A 150 1.14 -8.46 -25.17
C ALA A 150 0.50 -7.17 -24.60
N TYR A 151 0.46 -7.01 -23.27
CA TYR A 151 -0.18 -5.87 -22.62
C TYR A 151 0.75 -4.66 -22.58
N SER A 152 0.17 -3.48 -22.81
CA SER A 152 0.81 -2.22 -22.46
C SER A 152 0.98 -2.08 -20.93
N SER A 153 1.84 -1.16 -20.49
CA SER A 153 1.97 -0.85 -19.07
C SER A 153 0.65 -0.38 -18.43
N GLY A 154 -0.14 0.39 -19.19
CA GLY A 154 -1.46 0.84 -18.76
C GLY A 154 -2.45 -0.31 -18.59
N MET A 155 -2.47 -1.29 -19.48
CA MET A 155 -3.33 -2.48 -19.37
C MET A 155 -2.95 -3.35 -18.17
N LYS A 156 -1.66 -3.56 -17.93
CA LYS A 156 -1.16 -4.27 -16.73
C LYS A 156 -1.59 -3.57 -15.45
N ALA A 157 -1.49 -2.25 -15.43
CA ALA A 157 -1.90 -1.45 -14.28
C ALA A 157 -3.42 -1.46 -14.07
N ARG A 158 -4.23 -1.43 -15.15
CA ARG A 158 -5.69 -1.59 -15.07
C ARG A 158 -6.07 -2.95 -14.47
N LEU A 159 -5.45 -4.03 -14.94
CA LEU A 159 -5.69 -5.37 -14.40
C LEU A 159 -5.28 -5.47 -12.94
N GLY A 160 -4.07 -4.99 -12.58
CA GLY A 160 -3.58 -5.01 -11.20
C GLY A 160 -4.48 -4.22 -10.26
N PHE A 161 -4.96 -3.05 -10.67
CA PHE A 161 -5.90 -2.25 -9.90
C PHE A 161 -7.24 -2.99 -9.72
N ALA A 162 -7.79 -3.55 -10.82
CA ALA A 162 -9.04 -4.30 -10.79
C ALA A 162 -8.99 -5.47 -9.79
N ILE A 163 -7.90 -6.22 -9.78
CA ILE A 163 -7.68 -7.32 -8.83
C ILE A 163 -7.65 -6.77 -7.40
N SER A 164 -6.86 -5.73 -7.16
CA SER A 164 -6.66 -5.20 -5.82
C SER A 164 -7.93 -4.67 -5.17
N VAL A 165 -8.80 -3.98 -5.92
CA VAL A 165 -10.02 -3.38 -5.37
C VAL A 165 -11.21 -4.34 -5.28
N ASN A 166 -11.18 -5.47 -6.01
CA ASN A 166 -12.25 -6.46 -5.97
C ASN A 166 -11.89 -7.69 -5.10
N SER A 167 -10.67 -7.76 -4.54
CA SER A 167 -10.23 -8.84 -3.65
C SER A 167 -10.84 -8.80 -2.23
N LYS A 168 -11.77 -7.92 -1.97
CA LYS A 168 -12.45 -7.73 -0.67
C LYS A 168 -11.43 -7.63 0.49
N PRO A 169 -10.51 -6.65 0.49
CA PRO A 169 -9.51 -6.51 1.53
C PRO A 169 -10.09 -5.95 2.84
N ASP A 170 -9.49 -6.31 3.99
CA ASP A 170 -9.73 -5.66 5.27
C ASP A 170 -8.95 -4.33 5.38
N ILE A 171 -7.78 -4.28 4.74
CA ILE A 171 -6.88 -3.12 4.72
C ILE A 171 -6.52 -2.81 3.26
N LEU A 172 -6.92 -1.64 2.78
CA LEU A 172 -6.55 -1.13 1.45
C LEU A 172 -5.43 -0.11 1.60
N ILE A 173 -4.31 -0.38 0.95
CA ILE A 173 -3.19 0.58 0.89
C ILE A 173 -3.20 1.24 -0.48
N VAL A 174 -3.35 2.56 -0.49
CA VAL A 174 -3.35 3.38 -1.70
C VAL A 174 -2.12 4.29 -1.68
N ASP A 175 -1.25 4.12 -2.65
CA ASP A 175 -0.16 5.05 -2.97
C ASP A 175 -0.52 5.73 -4.28
N GLU A 176 0.08 6.79 -4.68
CA GLU A 176 -0.13 7.59 -5.92
C GLU A 176 -0.81 6.85 -7.13
N ALA A 177 -1.12 5.56 -6.94
CA ALA A 177 -1.71 4.63 -7.89
C ALA A 177 -3.12 5.02 -8.41
N LEU A 178 -3.81 5.97 -7.77
CA LEU A 178 -5.07 6.53 -8.32
C LEU A 178 -4.84 7.32 -9.61
N SER A 179 -3.57 7.55 -9.99
CA SER A 179 -3.18 8.23 -11.24
C SER A 179 -3.00 7.28 -12.42
N VAL A 180 -3.37 6.01 -12.28
CA VAL A 180 -3.20 4.96 -13.31
C VAL A 180 -4.23 5.09 -14.43
N GLY A 181 -3.79 4.78 -15.65
CA GLY A 181 -4.65 4.75 -16.84
C GLY A 181 -5.01 6.14 -17.38
N ASP A 182 -6.00 6.16 -18.26
CA ASP A 182 -6.57 7.39 -18.82
C ASP A 182 -7.49 8.10 -17.82
N LYS A 183 -8.03 9.26 -18.24
CA LYS A 183 -8.88 10.10 -17.39
C LYS A 183 -10.18 9.41 -16.95
N GLU A 184 -10.74 8.55 -17.80
CA GLU A 184 -11.99 7.83 -17.49
C GLU A 184 -11.73 6.71 -16.50
N PHE A 185 -10.68 5.94 -16.71
CA PHE A 185 -10.29 4.89 -15.77
C PHE A 185 -9.93 5.45 -14.38
N ARG A 186 -9.24 6.59 -14.32
CA ARG A 186 -8.97 7.28 -13.04
C ARG A 186 -10.25 7.65 -12.29
N LYS A 187 -11.27 8.16 -12.99
CA LYS A 187 -12.59 8.42 -12.36
C LYS A 187 -13.23 7.14 -11.82
N LYS A 188 -13.13 6.02 -12.59
CA LYS A 188 -13.62 4.71 -12.18
C LYS A 188 -12.90 4.22 -10.92
N CYS A 189 -11.57 4.38 -10.86
CA CYS A 189 -10.75 4.04 -9.69
C CYS A 189 -11.17 4.84 -8.44
N VAL A 190 -11.26 6.16 -8.55
CA VAL A 190 -11.68 7.04 -7.43
C VAL A 190 -13.08 6.66 -6.94
N LYS A 191 -14.02 6.42 -7.87
CA LYS A 191 -15.38 5.99 -7.51
C LYS A 191 -15.36 4.66 -6.75
N LYS A 192 -14.58 3.67 -7.22
CA LYS A 192 -14.48 2.36 -6.57
C LYS A 192 -13.87 2.45 -5.16
N VAL A 193 -12.84 3.28 -4.97
CA VAL A 193 -12.26 3.50 -3.64
C VAL A 193 -13.29 4.16 -2.70
N ARG A 194 -14.10 5.11 -3.19
CA ARG A 194 -15.20 5.69 -2.39
C ARG A 194 -16.24 4.63 -1.98
N GLU A 195 -16.62 3.75 -2.90
CA GLU A 195 -17.54 2.64 -2.62
C GLU A 195 -16.98 1.71 -1.54
N ILE A 196 -15.69 1.35 -1.65
CA ILE A 196 -15.01 0.52 -0.65
C ILE A 196 -14.96 1.23 0.71
N MET A 197 -14.68 2.53 0.73
CA MET A 197 -14.62 3.32 1.98
C MET A 197 -15.99 3.63 2.59
N ALA A 198 -17.07 3.48 1.84
CA ALA A 198 -18.43 3.53 2.38
C ALA A 198 -18.73 2.32 3.27
N ASP A 199 -18.03 1.21 3.05
CA ASP A 199 -18.01 0.07 3.96
C ASP A 199 -17.10 0.41 5.16
N LYS A 200 -17.72 0.61 6.32
CA LYS A 200 -17.02 0.97 7.57
C LYS A 200 -16.13 -0.14 8.12
N ASP A 201 -16.12 -1.30 7.49
CA ASP A 201 -15.28 -2.42 7.87
C ASP A 201 -13.91 -2.39 7.19
N VAL A 202 -13.76 -1.67 6.07
CA VAL A 202 -12.49 -1.55 5.36
C VAL A 202 -11.65 -0.39 5.90
N THR A 203 -10.39 -0.66 6.20
CA THR A 203 -9.41 0.32 6.68
C THR A 203 -8.58 0.84 5.50
N LEU A 204 -8.38 2.15 5.40
CA LEU A 204 -7.59 2.78 4.34
C LEU A 204 -6.29 3.36 4.90
N LEU A 205 -5.18 2.95 4.31
CA LEU A 205 -3.89 3.63 4.49
C LEU A 205 -3.52 4.34 3.18
N PHE A 206 -3.59 5.66 3.21
CA PHE A 206 -3.38 6.50 2.03
C PHE A 206 -2.00 7.16 2.07
N VAL A 207 -1.20 6.96 1.02
CA VAL A 207 0.12 7.58 0.89
C VAL A 207 0.13 8.43 -0.37
N THR A 208 0.17 9.74 -0.22
CA THR A 208 0.06 10.63 -1.37
C THR A 208 0.79 11.94 -1.14
N HIS A 209 1.16 12.56 -2.25
CA HIS A 209 1.54 13.97 -2.31
C HIS A 209 0.33 14.87 -2.68
N ALA A 210 -0.80 14.28 -3.11
CA ALA A 210 -2.03 14.99 -3.42
C ALA A 210 -2.88 15.14 -2.16
N LEU A 211 -2.62 16.19 -1.38
CA LEU A 211 -3.26 16.46 -0.09
C LEU A 211 -4.79 16.59 -0.20
N SER A 212 -5.29 17.15 -1.30
CA SER A 212 -6.73 17.24 -1.57
C SER A 212 -7.41 15.87 -1.65
N THR A 213 -6.72 14.87 -2.22
CA THR A 213 -7.23 13.50 -2.29
C THR A 213 -7.17 12.82 -0.91
N ALA A 214 -6.10 13.08 -0.14
CA ALA A 214 -6.01 12.58 1.23
C ALA A 214 -7.17 13.09 2.09
N LYS A 215 -7.51 14.38 1.99
CA LYS A 215 -8.63 15.00 2.69
C LYS A 215 -9.99 14.38 2.34
N GLU A 216 -10.14 13.90 1.12
CA GLU A 216 -11.37 13.26 0.67
C GLU A 216 -11.63 11.90 1.33
N PHE A 217 -10.57 11.13 1.57
CA PHE A 217 -10.67 9.72 2.00
C PHE A 217 -10.24 9.47 3.44
N CYS A 218 -9.50 10.39 4.05
CA CYS A 218 -8.91 10.18 5.37
C CYS A 218 -9.49 11.13 6.40
N GLN A 219 -9.64 10.65 7.63
CA GLN A 219 -10.06 11.43 8.79
C GLN A 219 -8.87 11.89 9.61
N ARG A 220 -7.74 11.20 9.49
CA ARG A 220 -6.52 11.46 10.27
C ARG A 220 -5.29 11.46 9.38
N GLY A 221 -4.31 12.28 9.73
CA GLY A 221 -3.03 12.35 9.05
C GLY A 221 -1.84 12.14 10.00
N ILE A 222 -0.80 11.48 9.49
CA ILE A 222 0.52 11.38 10.12
C ILE A 222 1.52 12.09 9.23
N VAL A 223 2.17 13.14 9.74
CA VAL A 223 3.21 13.86 9.03
C VAL A 223 4.57 13.29 9.40
N LEU A 224 5.33 12.91 8.38
CA LEU A 224 6.63 12.26 8.50
C LEU A 224 7.74 13.10 7.89
N GLU A 225 8.85 13.24 8.60
CA GLU A 225 10.09 13.77 8.05
C GLU A 225 11.28 12.88 8.47
N LYS A 226 12.11 12.47 7.50
CA LYS A 226 13.34 11.69 7.71
C LYS A 226 13.15 10.46 8.63
N GLY A 227 12.00 9.80 8.49
CA GLY A 227 11.65 8.59 9.24
C GLY A 227 11.06 8.84 10.62
N THR A 228 10.83 10.08 11.01
CA THR A 228 10.26 10.45 12.31
C THR A 228 8.87 11.04 12.12
N LYS A 229 7.96 10.72 13.04
CA LYS A 229 6.63 11.32 13.12
C LYS A 229 6.73 12.71 13.76
N LEU A 230 6.34 13.74 13.02
CA LEU A 230 6.32 15.11 13.50
C LEU A 230 4.96 15.54 14.02
N TYR A 231 3.90 15.02 13.41
CA TYR A 231 2.52 15.33 13.79
C TYR A 231 1.63 14.10 13.57
N GLU A 232 0.59 13.99 14.37
CA GLU A 232 -0.50 13.04 14.20
C GLU A 232 -1.79 13.65 14.74
N GLY A 233 -2.83 13.76 13.93
CA GLY A 233 -4.09 14.36 14.31
C GLY A 233 -5.11 14.35 13.19
N ASP A 234 -6.12 15.21 13.29
CA ASP A 234 -7.10 15.43 12.23
C ASP A 234 -6.44 15.69 10.88
N ILE A 235 -7.08 15.29 9.80
CA ILE A 235 -6.49 15.38 8.46
C ILE A 235 -6.26 16.84 8.03
N ASP A 236 -7.15 17.75 8.38
CA ASP A 236 -7.02 19.16 8.00
C ASP A 236 -5.86 19.81 8.76
N ASP A 237 -5.74 19.56 10.04
CA ASP A 237 -4.63 20.04 10.87
C ASP A 237 -3.29 19.44 10.42
N ALA A 238 -3.27 18.16 10.02
CA ALA A 238 -2.07 17.51 9.50
C ALA A 238 -1.60 18.11 8.17
N ILE A 239 -2.53 18.49 7.29
CA ILE A 239 -2.23 19.17 6.03
C ILE A 239 -1.71 20.57 6.30
N GLU A 240 -2.35 21.34 7.17
CA GLU A 240 -1.89 22.69 7.55
C GLU A 240 -0.50 22.65 8.16
N PHE A 241 -0.24 21.70 9.06
CA PHE A 241 1.09 21.47 9.63
C PHE A 241 2.14 21.18 8.57
N TYR A 242 1.80 20.33 7.60
CA TYR A 242 2.71 19.96 6.52
C TYR A 242 3.00 21.11 5.56
N ASP A 243 2.00 21.95 5.23
CA ASP A 243 2.16 23.12 4.35
C ASP A 243 2.99 24.24 5.02
N ALA A 244 3.01 24.27 6.35
CA ALA A 244 3.81 25.23 7.13
C ALA A 244 5.30 24.82 7.29
N MET A 245 5.72 23.59 6.87
CA MET A 245 7.08 23.05 6.94
C MET A 245 7.94 23.46 5.71
#